data_34f869c14c9d6a255b5f9c202f3b643f
#
_entry.id   34f869c14c9d6a255b5f9c202f3b643f
#
_cell.length_a   1.000
_cell.length_b   1.000
_cell.length_c   1.000
_cell.angle_alpha   90.00
_cell.angle_beta   90.00
_cell.angle_gamma   90.00
#
_symmetry.space_group_name_H-M   'P 1'
#
loop_
_entity.id
_entity.type
_entity.pdbx_description
1 polymer ?
#
loop_
_entity_poly.entity_id
_entity_poly.type
_entity_poly.pdbx_seq_one_letter_code
_entity_poly.pdbx_strand_id
1 'polypeptide(L)'
;MAGILYAIPTPLGGAAADALPASALVTVRALRHFAVENAKTARAFLNDVGMSCPIQELQISVLEKNFSREIQLLKAGDSLGLLSEAGCPAIADPGAALVEAAHREGIRVEPLIGPSSIVLALMASGLEGQRFAFCGYLPREPEERKRRIKELEARSRRERETQIFIETPYRNDALLAALLETASEKTFLCIATDLTLPTESIRTHPVSRWRAARPAIGKRPTVFLLLAG
;
A
#
# COMPACT_ATOMS: atom_id res chain seq x y z
N MET A 1 32.28 4.04 -1.78
CA MET A 1 31.22 3.00 -1.93
C MET A 1 29.96 3.72 -2.40
N ALA A 2 29.15 3.10 -3.24
CA ALA A 2 27.86 3.70 -3.62
C ALA A 2 26.94 3.83 -2.39
N GLY A 3 26.03 4.80 -2.42
CA GLY A 3 24.98 4.96 -1.42
C GLY A 3 23.94 3.83 -1.48
N ILE A 4 23.00 3.84 -0.56
CA ILE A 4 21.93 2.85 -0.44
C ILE A 4 20.61 3.52 -0.77
N LEU A 5 19.76 2.86 -1.58
CA LEU A 5 18.36 3.24 -1.76
C LEU A 5 17.53 2.53 -0.68
N TYR A 6 16.99 3.31 0.26
CA TYR A 6 16.10 2.80 1.31
C TYR A 6 14.65 2.93 0.88
N ALA A 7 13.93 1.80 0.76
CA ALA A 7 12.48 1.80 0.61
C ALA A 7 11.85 1.93 2.01
N ILE A 8 11.28 3.09 2.30
CA ILE A 8 10.84 3.49 3.65
C ILE A 8 9.31 3.44 3.72
N PRO A 9 8.71 2.51 4.48
CA PRO A 9 7.28 2.54 4.75
C PRO A 9 6.87 3.78 5.52
N THR A 10 5.65 4.25 5.26
CA THR A 10 5.02 5.34 6.01
C THR A 10 3.81 4.82 6.78
N PRO A 11 3.37 5.47 7.87
CA PRO A 11 2.18 5.06 8.59
C PRO A 11 0.94 5.01 7.67
N LEU A 12 0.04 4.08 7.93
CA LEU A 12 -1.30 4.06 7.30
C LEU A 12 -2.22 5.10 7.95
N GLY A 13 -1.84 5.56 9.13
CA GLY A 13 -2.42 6.59 9.95
C GLY A 13 -1.74 6.58 11.31
N GLY A 14 -1.92 7.64 12.12
CA GLY A 14 -1.22 7.78 13.41
C GLY A 14 0.23 8.26 13.28
N ALA A 15 0.99 8.16 14.36
CA ALA A 15 2.36 8.65 14.44
C ALA A 15 3.38 7.65 13.87
N ALA A 16 4.49 8.16 13.34
CA ALA A 16 5.57 7.33 12.81
C ALA A 16 6.17 6.41 13.89
N ALA A 17 6.27 6.89 15.12
CA ALA A 17 6.83 6.13 16.25
C ALA A 17 5.99 4.90 16.64
N ASP A 18 4.68 4.92 16.36
CA ASP A 18 3.78 3.79 16.64
C ASP A 18 3.78 2.75 15.50
N ALA A 19 4.16 3.17 14.29
CA ALA A 19 4.09 2.36 13.09
C ALA A 19 5.43 1.76 12.63
N LEU A 20 6.55 2.43 12.95
CA LEU A 20 7.88 2.04 12.51
C LEU A 20 8.76 1.61 13.69
N PRO A 21 9.56 0.53 13.55
CA PRO A 21 10.51 0.13 14.59
C PRO A 21 11.61 1.19 14.76
N ALA A 22 12.17 1.26 15.97
CA ALA A 22 13.21 2.22 16.32
C ALA A 22 14.41 2.18 15.35
N SER A 23 14.78 0.99 14.86
CA SER A 23 15.87 0.83 13.88
C SER A 23 15.58 1.53 12.56
N ALA A 24 14.33 1.44 12.05
CA ALA A 24 13.92 2.15 10.85
C ALA A 24 13.97 3.67 11.07
N LEU A 25 13.45 4.15 12.21
CA LEU A 25 13.48 5.58 12.55
C LEU A 25 14.91 6.13 12.63
N VAL A 26 15.87 5.37 13.21
CA VAL A 26 17.28 5.73 13.25
C VAL A 26 17.84 5.91 11.84
N THR A 27 17.57 4.96 10.94
CA THR A 27 17.99 5.04 9.52
C THR A 27 17.40 6.26 8.84
N VAL A 28 16.09 6.49 8.95
CA VAL A 28 15.42 7.63 8.33
C VAL A 28 16.00 8.97 8.80
N ARG A 29 16.24 9.12 10.13
CA ARG A 29 16.81 10.35 10.71
C ARG A 29 18.20 10.69 10.21
N ALA A 30 18.97 9.70 9.78
CA ALA A 30 20.32 9.90 9.26
C ALA A 30 20.35 10.36 7.79
N LEU A 31 19.25 10.19 7.04
CA LEU A 31 19.18 10.53 5.62
C LEU A 31 19.04 12.05 5.40
N ARG A 32 19.50 12.49 4.23
CA ARG A 32 19.40 13.89 3.75
C ARG A 32 18.64 14.02 2.44
N HIS A 33 18.53 12.93 1.68
CA HIS A 33 17.96 12.90 0.34
C HIS A 33 16.73 11.99 0.31
N PHE A 34 15.63 12.48 -0.28
CA PHE A 34 14.39 11.73 -0.37
C PHE A 34 13.77 11.89 -1.76
N ALA A 35 13.40 10.76 -2.35
CA ALA A 35 12.54 10.69 -3.53
C ALA A 35 11.13 10.30 -3.06
N VAL A 36 10.14 11.14 -3.36
CA VAL A 36 8.82 11.05 -2.73
C VAL A 36 7.69 11.12 -3.75
N GLU A 37 6.55 10.52 -3.45
CA GLU A 37 5.35 10.65 -4.26
C GLU A 37 4.75 12.06 -4.14
N ASN A 38 4.72 12.63 -2.93
CA ASN A 38 4.16 13.94 -2.63
C ASN A 38 5.02 14.65 -1.58
N ALA A 39 5.55 15.82 -1.95
CA ALA A 39 6.46 16.58 -1.08
C ALA A 39 5.78 17.11 0.21
N LYS A 40 4.47 17.37 0.19
CA LYS A 40 3.75 17.89 1.36
C LYS A 40 3.58 16.80 2.41
N THR A 41 3.09 15.64 2.03
CA THR A 41 2.90 14.49 2.93
C THR A 41 4.24 13.96 3.42
N ALA A 42 5.25 13.90 2.57
CA ALA A 42 6.61 13.52 2.96
C ALA A 42 7.22 14.46 4.01
N ARG A 43 7.08 15.79 3.87
CA ARG A 43 7.54 16.72 4.90
C ARG A 43 6.81 16.53 6.23
N ALA A 44 5.51 16.28 6.21
CA ALA A 44 4.73 16.01 7.43
C ALA A 44 5.23 14.73 8.13
N PHE A 45 5.46 13.66 7.37
CA PHE A 45 6.03 12.42 7.89
C PHE A 45 7.43 12.63 8.48
N LEU A 46 8.33 13.31 7.76
CA LEU A 46 9.71 13.56 8.23
C LEU A 46 9.75 14.46 9.48
N ASN A 47 8.83 15.42 9.60
CA ASN A 47 8.65 16.18 10.86
C ASN A 47 8.23 15.27 12.01
N ASP A 48 7.28 14.38 11.79
CA ASP A 48 6.78 13.42 12.79
C ASP A 48 7.87 12.41 13.21
N VAL A 49 8.69 11.95 12.27
CA VAL A 49 9.89 11.13 12.56
C VAL A 49 10.88 11.84 13.47
N GLY A 50 10.94 13.18 13.44
CA GLY A 50 11.91 13.96 14.20
C GLY A 50 13.32 13.86 13.61
N MET A 51 13.50 14.42 12.41
CA MET A 51 14.79 14.43 11.70
C MET A 51 15.89 15.08 12.53
N SER A 52 17.13 14.64 12.31
CA SER A 52 18.31 15.16 13.02
C SER A 52 18.77 16.54 12.50
N CYS A 53 18.12 17.10 11.48
CA CYS A 53 18.35 18.44 10.95
C CYS A 53 17.02 19.10 10.57
N PRO A 54 16.99 20.42 10.39
CA PRO A 54 15.82 21.14 9.90
C PRO A 54 15.32 20.58 8.56
N ILE A 55 13.98 20.49 8.39
CA ILE A 55 13.37 19.96 7.15
C ILE A 55 13.80 20.75 5.90
N GLN A 56 14.08 22.03 6.07
CA GLN A 56 14.55 22.92 4.97
C GLN A 56 15.90 22.52 4.40
N GLU A 57 16.72 21.82 5.17
CA GLU A 57 18.03 21.31 4.74
C GLU A 57 17.94 19.98 3.99
N LEU A 58 16.78 19.31 4.05
CA LEU A 58 16.56 18.05 3.34
C LEU A 58 16.36 18.29 1.85
N GLN A 59 16.96 17.44 1.04
CA GLN A 59 16.76 17.41 -0.41
C GLN A 59 15.60 16.46 -0.74
N ILE A 60 14.43 17.04 -0.99
CA ILE A 60 13.21 16.28 -1.29
C ILE A 60 12.85 16.50 -2.75
N SER A 61 12.93 15.43 -3.57
CA SER A 61 12.51 15.41 -4.97
C SER A 61 11.22 14.61 -5.14
N VAL A 62 10.29 15.13 -5.93
CA VAL A 62 9.10 14.36 -6.33
C VAL A 62 9.51 13.38 -7.42
N LEU A 63 9.03 12.14 -7.32
CA LEU A 63 9.29 11.09 -8.30
C LEU A 63 8.81 11.51 -9.69
N GLU A 64 9.71 11.45 -10.66
CA GLU A 64 9.46 11.70 -12.07
C GLU A 64 9.68 10.39 -12.87
N LYS A 65 9.58 10.49 -14.21
CA LYS A 65 9.86 9.35 -15.09
C LYS A 65 11.37 9.13 -15.32
N ASN A 66 12.18 10.14 -15.10
CA ASN A 66 13.64 10.10 -15.29
C ASN A 66 14.33 10.12 -13.92
N PHE A 67 15.03 9.06 -13.59
CA PHE A 67 15.74 8.88 -12.31
C PHE A 67 17.25 9.14 -12.41
N SER A 68 17.73 9.81 -13.45
CA SER A 68 19.17 10.04 -13.66
C SER A 68 19.81 10.77 -12.48
N ARG A 69 19.09 11.73 -11.88
CA ARG A 69 19.57 12.51 -10.72
C ARG A 69 19.72 11.62 -9.49
N GLU A 70 18.71 10.82 -9.18
CA GLU A 70 18.69 9.90 -8.05
C GLU A 70 19.78 8.83 -8.17
N ILE A 71 19.96 8.29 -9.37
CA ILE A 71 21.00 7.29 -9.65
C ILE A 71 22.41 7.93 -9.55
N GLN A 72 22.62 9.13 -10.07
CA GLN A 72 23.91 9.83 -9.94
C GLN A 72 24.25 10.12 -8.46
N LEU A 73 23.28 10.57 -7.67
CA LEU A 73 23.42 10.81 -6.24
C LEU A 73 23.87 9.52 -5.51
N LEU A 74 23.17 8.41 -5.76
CA LEU A 74 23.50 7.11 -5.18
C LEU A 74 24.91 6.62 -5.61
N LYS A 75 25.30 6.84 -6.88
CA LYS A 75 26.66 6.53 -7.37
C LYS A 75 27.74 7.39 -6.73
N ALA A 76 27.42 8.65 -6.37
CA ALA A 76 28.34 9.54 -5.67
C ALA A 76 28.60 9.14 -4.22
N GLY A 77 27.80 8.21 -3.66
CA GLY A 77 27.94 7.69 -2.30
C GLY A 77 26.89 8.19 -1.32
N ASP A 78 25.99 9.07 -1.75
CA ASP A 78 24.89 9.55 -0.93
C ASP A 78 23.74 8.55 -0.92
N SER A 79 23.17 8.29 0.27
CA SER A 79 22.00 7.41 0.40
C SER A 79 20.70 8.18 0.18
N LEU A 80 19.68 7.49 -0.34
CA LEU A 80 18.40 8.07 -0.73
C LEU A 80 17.24 7.29 -0.09
N GLY A 81 16.29 8.00 0.53
CA GLY A 81 15.03 7.43 1.00
C GLY A 81 13.94 7.53 -0.06
N LEU A 82 13.27 6.43 -0.36
CA LEU A 82 12.08 6.37 -1.21
C LEU A 82 10.84 6.31 -0.31
N LEU A 83 9.90 7.26 -0.48
CA LEU A 83 8.67 7.38 0.31
C LEU A 83 7.43 7.38 -0.60
N SER A 84 6.40 6.63 -0.20
CA SER A 84 5.02 6.77 -0.69
C SER A 84 4.16 7.60 0.28
N GLU A 85 2.91 7.87 -0.06
CA GLU A 85 2.01 8.62 0.83
C GLU A 85 1.58 7.81 2.06
N ALA A 86 1.36 6.48 1.92
CA ALA A 86 0.99 5.60 3.02
C ALA A 86 1.42 4.16 2.74
N GLY A 87 1.93 3.44 3.74
CA GLY A 87 2.35 2.05 3.60
C GLY A 87 3.70 1.87 2.93
N CYS A 88 3.88 0.78 2.20
CA CYS A 88 5.15 0.39 1.58
C CYS A 88 5.31 1.02 0.20
N PRO A 89 6.39 1.80 -0.06
CA PRO A 89 6.64 2.35 -1.38
C PRO A 89 6.85 1.25 -2.42
N ALA A 90 6.57 1.54 -3.68
CA ALA A 90 6.62 0.62 -4.81
C ALA A 90 5.58 -0.53 -4.79
N ILE A 91 4.70 -0.58 -3.77
CA ILE A 91 3.58 -1.53 -3.72
C ILE A 91 2.27 -0.75 -3.82
N ALA A 92 1.57 -0.87 -4.93
CA ALA A 92 0.41 -0.06 -5.33
C ALA A 92 0.72 1.43 -5.61
N ASP A 93 1.91 1.88 -5.25
CA ASP A 93 2.41 3.24 -5.28
C ASP A 93 3.61 3.39 -6.24
N PRO A 94 3.95 4.63 -6.63
CA PRO A 94 5.17 4.90 -7.40
C PRO A 94 6.44 4.43 -6.70
N GLY A 95 7.50 4.20 -7.48
CA GLY A 95 8.83 3.87 -6.94
C GLY A 95 9.43 2.59 -7.49
N ALA A 96 8.65 1.63 -7.97
CA ALA A 96 9.16 0.37 -8.52
C ALA A 96 10.18 0.61 -9.65
N ALA A 97 9.96 1.59 -10.50
CA ALA A 97 10.87 1.93 -11.59
C ALA A 97 12.21 2.52 -11.09
N LEU A 98 12.21 3.29 -9.99
CA LEU A 98 13.46 3.75 -9.36
C LEU A 98 14.22 2.58 -8.74
N VAL A 99 13.52 1.65 -8.07
CA VAL A 99 14.12 0.43 -7.52
C VAL A 99 14.73 -0.41 -8.64
N GLU A 100 14.03 -0.59 -9.75
CA GLU A 100 14.53 -1.29 -10.93
C GLU A 100 15.80 -0.61 -11.51
N ALA A 101 15.77 0.72 -11.64
CA ALA A 101 16.92 1.49 -12.11
C ALA A 101 18.14 1.34 -11.17
N ALA A 102 17.93 1.36 -9.86
CA ALA A 102 18.98 1.12 -8.88
C ALA A 102 19.60 -0.28 -9.02
N HIS A 103 18.79 -1.32 -9.19
CA HIS A 103 19.29 -2.68 -9.42
C HIS A 103 20.08 -2.82 -10.71
N ARG A 104 19.64 -2.18 -11.81
CA ARG A 104 20.39 -2.17 -13.09
C ARG A 104 21.81 -1.58 -12.96
N GLU A 105 21.95 -0.63 -12.04
CA GLU A 105 23.22 0.05 -11.77
C GLU A 105 24.04 -0.59 -10.64
N GLY A 106 23.61 -1.76 -10.14
CA GLY A 106 24.27 -2.47 -9.05
C GLY A 106 24.23 -1.74 -7.70
N ILE A 107 23.28 -0.81 -7.52
CA ILE A 107 23.09 -0.07 -6.27
C ILE A 107 22.30 -0.94 -5.29
N ARG A 108 22.75 -0.98 -4.04
CA ARG A 108 22.05 -1.69 -2.97
C ARG A 108 20.70 -1.05 -2.68
N VAL A 109 19.65 -1.86 -2.69
CA VAL A 109 18.31 -1.48 -2.23
C VAL A 109 18.02 -2.16 -0.91
N GLU A 110 17.57 -1.40 0.08
CA GLU A 110 17.27 -1.90 1.43
C GLU A 110 15.85 -1.51 1.83
N PRO A 111 14.92 -2.48 1.94
CA PRO A 111 13.58 -2.21 2.46
C PRO A 111 13.65 -2.06 3.98
N LEU A 112 13.03 -1.02 4.52
CA LEU A 112 12.84 -0.88 5.96
C LEU A 112 11.54 -1.57 6.41
N ILE A 113 11.52 -2.01 7.66
CA ILE A 113 10.33 -2.65 8.26
C ILE A 113 9.27 -1.58 8.56
N GLY A 114 8.03 -1.84 8.15
CA GLY A 114 6.90 -0.97 8.43
C GLY A 114 5.56 -1.54 7.95
N PRO A 115 4.46 -0.81 8.11
CA PRO A 115 3.12 -1.31 7.87
C PRO A 115 2.82 -1.46 6.36
N SER A 116 2.02 -2.49 6.06
CA SER A 116 1.41 -2.69 4.75
C SER A 116 -0.08 -2.98 4.93
N SER A 117 -0.94 -2.15 4.36
CA SER A 117 -2.40 -2.35 4.45
C SER A 117 -2.82 -3.70 3.85
N ILE A 118 -2.16 -4.15 2.80
CA ILE A 118 -2.43 -5.41 2.11
C ILE A 118 -2.17 -6.59 3.05
N VAL A 119 -0.99 -6.60 3.69
CA VAL A 119 -0.58 -7.69 4.59
C VAL A 119 -1.40 -7.67 5.89
N LEU A 120 -1.62 -6.50 6.48
CA LEU A 120 -2.42 -6.36 7.70
C LEU A 120 -3.87 -6.81 7.48
N ALA A 121 -4.48 -6.42 6.36
CA ALA A 121 -5.81 -6.88 5.99
C ALA A 121 -5.87 -8.40 5.82
N LEU A 122 -4.88 -9.00 5.14
CA LEU A 122 -4.82 -10.45 4.94
C LEU A 122 -4.65 -11.19 6.27
N MET A 123 -3.73 -10.75 7.14
CA MET A 123 -3.49 -11.34 8.46
C MET A 123 -4.76 -11.42 9.31
N ALA A 124 -5.61 -10.39 9.25
CA ALA A 124 -6.81 -10.28 10.07
C ALA A 124 -8.08 -10.78 9.37
N SER A 125 -8.01 -11.13 8.09
CA SER A 125 -9.17 -11.54 7.28
C SER A 125 -9.71 -12.94 7.62
N GLY A 126 -8.85 -13.85 8.09
CA GLY A 126 -9.18 -15.27 8.23
C GLY A 126 -9.33 -16.01 6.90
N LEU A 127 -8.92 -15.42 5.79
CA LEU A 127 -8.89 -16.02 4.45
C LEU A 127 -7.57 -16.76 4.20
N GLU A 128 -7.42 -17.36 3.01
CA GLU A 128 -6.22 -18.12 2.64
C GLU A 128 -4.99 -17.19 2.57
N GLY A 129 -3.99 -17.44 3.41
CA GLY A 129 -2.80 -16.63 3.56
C GLY A 129 -1.55 -17.17 2.88
N GLN A 130 -1.53 -18.44 2.44
CA GLN A 130 -0.39 -19.01 1.70
C GLN A 130 -0.47 -18.71 0.20
N ARG A 131 -1.70 -18.53 -0.31
CA ARG A 131 -1.95 -18.22 -1.71
C ARG A 131 -2.82 -16.97 -1.78
N PHE A 132 -2.23 -15.86 -2.21
CA PHE A 132 -2.93 -14.61 -2.40
C PHE A 132 -2.34 -13.81 -3.55
N ALA A 133 -3.16 -12.99 -4.17
CA ALA A 133 -2.73 -12.05 -5.20
C ALA A 133 -3.29 -10.66 -4.91
N PHE A 134 -2.41 -9.66 -4.96
CA PHE A 134 -2.81 -8.28 -4.98
C PHE A 134 -3.13 -7.87 -6.43
N CYS A 135 -4.37 -7.44 -6.64
CA CYS A 135 -4.95 -7.16 -7.97
C CYS A 135 -5.05 -5.65 -8.28
N GLY A 136 -4.54 -4.80 -7.37
CA GLY A 136 -4.59 -3.35 -7.54
C GLY A 136 -6.02 -2.79 -7.50
N TYR A 137 -6.29 -1.80 -8.36
CA TYR A 137 -7.61 -1.19 -8.54
C TYR A 137 -8.43 -1.97 -9.56
N LEU A 138 -9.74 -2.11 -9.30
CA LEU A 138 -10.66 -2.68 -10.29
C LEU A 138 -11.11 -1.62 -11.31
N PRO A 139 -11.57 -2.03 -12.51
CA PRO A 139 -12.01 -1.11 -13.56
C PRO A 139 -13.05 -0.10 -13.07
N ARG A 140 -12.98 1.12 -13.61
CA ARG A 140 -13.93 2.19 -13.28
C ARG A 140 -15.30 1.95 -13.90
N GLU A 141 -15.31 1.45 -15.15
CA GLU A 141 -16.54 1.19 -15.89
C GLU A 141 -17.31 0.03 -15.23
N PRO A 142 -18.62 0.20 -14.96
CA PRO A 142 -19.42 -0.77 -14.22
C PRO A 142 -19.39 -2.18 -14.81
N GLU A 143 -19.58 -2.33 -16.11
CA GLU A 143 -19.62 -3.64 -16.76
C GLU A 143 -18.24 -4.33 -16.81
N GLU A 144 -17.17 -3.57 -17.04
CA GLU A 144 -15.81 -4.09 -16.98
C GLU A 144 -15.45 -4.52 -15.54
N ARG A 145 -15.88 -3.74 -14.54
CA ARG A 145 -15.70 -4.08 -13.13
C ARG A 145 -16.41 -5.37 -12.76
N LYS A 146 -17.67 -5.56 -13.18
CA LYS A 146 -18.42 -6.80 -12.95
C LYS A 146 -17.74 -7.99 -13.63
N ARG A 147 -17.29 -7.83 -14.86
CA ARG A 147 -16.52 -8.87 -15.56
C ARG A 147 -15.28 -9.24 -14.78
N ARG A 148 -14.50 -8.22 -14.33
CA ARG A 148 -13.29 -8.45 -13.57
C ARG A 148 -13.54 -9.15 -12.23
N ILE A 149 -14.61 -8.82 -11.53
CA ILE A 149 -15.02 -9.51 -10.29
C ILE A 149 -15.28 -11.00 -10.56
N LYS A 150 -16.00 -11.34 -11.64
CA LYS A 150 -16.23 -12.76 -12.01
C LYS A 150 -14.94 -13.50 -12.35
N GLU A 151 -14.01 -12.86 -13.06
CA GLU A 151 -12.70 -13.43 -13.38
C GLU A 151 -11.89 -13.72 -12.10
N LEU A 152 -11.85 -12.75 -11.17
CA LEU A 152 -11.13 -12.90 -9.89
C LEU A 152 -11.77 -13.99 -9.03
N GLU A 153 -13.09 -14.07 -8.97
CA GLU A 153 -13.79 -15.14 -8.26
C GLU A 153 -13.51 -16.52 -8.87
N ALA A 154 -13.55 -16.64 -10.19
CA ALA A 154 -13.20 -17.87 -10.89
C ALA A 154 -11.75 -18.31 -10.64
N ARG A 155 -10.81 -17.34 -10.68
CA ARG A 155 -9.41 -17.57 -10.33
C ARG A 155 -9.27 -18.03 -8.87
N SER A 156 -9.91 -17.32 -7.94
CA SER A 156 -9.91 -17.65 -6.53
C SER A 156 -10.37 -19.10 -6.29
N ARG A 157 -11.46 -19.53 -6.95
CA ARG A 157 -11.98 -20.90 -6.85
C ARG A 157 -11.02 -21.95 -7.41
N ARG A 158 -10.45 -21.69 -8.60
CA ARG A 158 -9.55 -22.62 -9.26
C ARG A 158 -8.24 -22.81 -8.49
N GLU A 159 -7.66 -21.71 -8.00
CA GLU A 159 -6.33 -21.71 -7.37
C GLU A 159 -6.40 -21.80 -5.83
N ARG A 160 -7.58 -21.68 -5.22
CA ARG A 160 -7.76 -21.48 -3.78
C ARG A 160 -6.92 -20.31 -3.29
N GLU A 161 -7.03 -19.17 -3.96
CA GLU A 161 -6.20 -17.99 -3.78
C GLU A 161 -7.04 -16.80 -3.33
N THR A 162 -6.62 -16.11 -2.26
CA THR A 162 -7.25 -14.86 -1.84
C THR A 162 -6.92 -13.74 -2.83
N GLN A 163 -7.95 -13.11 -3.39
CA GLN A 163 -7.82 -11.94 -4.27
C GLN A 163 -7.92 -10.67 -3.42
N ILE A 164 -6.88 -9.83 -3.44
CA ILE A 164 -6.81 -8.58 -2.66
C ILE A 164 -6.86 -7.41 -3.63
N PHE A 165 -7.71 -6.43 -3.38
CA PHE A 165 -7.81 -5.22 -4.19
C PHE A 165 -8.19 -4.01 -3.35
N ILE A 166 -7.87 -2.85 -3.86
CA ILE A 166 -8.13 -1.56 -3.20
C ILE A 166 -8.98 -0.67 -4.10
N GLU A 167 -9.56 0.35 -3.49
CA GLU A 167 -10.30 1.36 -4.21
C GLU A 167 -10.02 2.75 -3.62
N THR A 168 -10.23 3.79 -4.42
CA THR A 168 -10.20 5.15 -3.91
C THR A 168 -11.37 5.35 -2.93
N PRO A 169 -11.20 6.11 -1.84
CA PRO A 169 -12.22 6.25 -0.80
C PRO A 169 -13.60 6.67 -1.33
N TYR A 170 -13.64 7.50 -2.37
CA TYR A 170 -14.88 8.00 -2.98
C TYR A 170 -15.68 6.94 -3.73
N ARG A 171 -15.08 5.79 -4.07
CA ARG A 171 -15.70 4.72 -4.87
C ARG A 171 -15.92 3.42 -4.09
N ASN A 172 -15.58 3.38 -2.81
CA ASN A 172 -15.74 2.19 -1.96
C ASN A 172 -17.16 1.62 -2.00
N ASP A 173 -18.18 2.47 -1.80
CA ASP A 173 -19.57 2.02 -1.76
C ASP A 173 -20.05 1.51 -3.14
N ALA A 174 -19.55 2.10 -4.23
CA ALA A 174 -19.85 1.63 -5.58
C ALA A 174 -19.16 0.28 -5.89
N LEU A 175 -17.93 0.09 -5.39
CA LEU A 175 -17.24 -1.18 -5.52
C LEU A 175 -17.93 -2.27 -4.69
N LEU A 176 -18.28 -1.97 -3.43
CA LEU A 176 -19.02 -2.91 -2.59
C LEU A 176 -20.35 -3.31 -3.24
N ALA A 177 -21.09 -2.37 -3.82
CA ALA A 177 -22.32 -2.68 -4.55
C ALA A 177 -22.08 -3.69 -5.67
N ALA A 178 -21.05 -3.45 -6.49
CA ALA A 178 -20.72 -4.34 -7.61
C ALA A 178 -20.28 -5.73 -7.13
N LEU A 179 -19.51 -5.82 -6.04
CA LEU A 179 -19.13 -7.10 -5.43
C LEU A 179 -20.35 -7.89 -4.95
N LEU A 180 -21.25 -7.24 -4.23
CA LEU A 180 -22.46 -7.87 -3.71
C LEU A 180 -23.44 -8.26 -4.81
N GLU A 181 -23.49 -7.52 -5.91
CA GLU A 181 -24.32 -7.88 -7.08
C GLU A 181 -23.75 -9.07 -7.85
N THR A 182 -22.42 -9.13 -8.00
CA THR A 182 -21.76 -9.99 -8.99
C THR A 182 -21.24 -11.31 -8.41
N ALA A 183 -20.67 -11.28 -7.21
CA ALA A 183 -20.05 -12.45 -6.62
C ALA A 183 -21.08 -13.47 -6.09
N SER A 184 -20.69 -14.73 -6.04
CA SER A 184 -21.51 -15.84 -5.52
C SER A 184 -21.84 -15.64 -4.04
N GLU A 185 -23.03 -16.08 -3.61
CA GLU A 185 -23.51 -15.99 -2.23
C GLU A 185 -22.58 -16.66 -1.21
N LYS A 186 -21.88 -17.72 -1.61
CA LYS A 186 -20.95 -18.48 -0.77
C LYS A 186 -19.54 -17.89 -0.73
N THR A 187 -19.22 -16.97 -1.63
CA THR A 187 -17.91 -16.30 -1.66
C THR A 187 -17.73 -15.46 -0.42
N PHE A 188 -16.59 -15.65 0.26
CA PHE A 188 -16.23 -14.84 1.41
C PHE A 188 -15.66 -13.50 0.93
N LEU A 189 -16.13 -12.42 1.52
CA LEU A 189 -15.64 -11.06 1.32
C LEU A 189 -15.21 -10.47 2.66
N CYS A 190 -13.95 -10.10 2.76
CA CYS A 190 -13.42 -9.30 3.85
C CYS A 190 -13.40 -7.83 3.45
N ILE A 191 -13.85 -6.96 4.35
CA ILE A 191 -13.78 -5.51 4.23
C ILE A 191 -12.95 -5.02 5.40
N ALA A 192 -11.74 -4.49 5.12
CA ALA A 192 -10.81 -3.96 6.11
C ALA A 192 -10.69 -2.45 5.91
N THR A 193 -11.19 -1.69 6.87
CA THR A 193 -11.23 -0.21 6.82
C THR A 193 -10.43 0.39 7.94
N ASP A 194 -9.81 1.57 7.70
CA ASP A 194 -9.07 2.38 8.68
C ASP A 194 -8.03 1.58 9.46
N LEU A 195 -7.31 0.69 8.77
CA LEU A 195 -6.28 -0.15 9.39
C LEU A 195 -5.30 0.69 10.21
N THR A 196 -4.99 0.23 11.40
CA THR A 196 -4.14 0.87 12.40
C THR A 196 -4.73 2.09 13.11
N LEU A 197 -5.93 2.54 12.74
CA LEU A 197 -6.61 3.66 13.39
C LEU A 197 -7.59 3.19 14.48
N PRO A 198 -7.96 4.04 15.44
CA PRO A 198 -8.96 3.70 16.45
C PRO A 198 -10.34 3.33 15.87
N THR A 199 -10.61 3.74 14.63
CA THR A 199 -11.84 3.42 13.88
C THR A 199 -11.69 2.17 13.01
N GLU A 200 -10.61 1.39 13.17
CA GLU A 200 -10.37 0.15 12.44
C GLU A 200 -11.57 -0.80 12.51
N SER A 201 -11.91 -1.37 11.36
CA SER A 201 -12.92 -2.41 11.27
C SER A 201 -12.53 -3.44 10.22
N ILE A 202 -12.34 -4.68 10.63
CA ILE A 202 -12.03 -5.80 9.75
C ILE A 202 -13.11 -6.86 9.95
N ARG A 203 -13.87 -7.15 8.89
CA ARG A 203 -14.98 -8.11 8.96
C ARG A 203 -15.02 -8.97 7.73
N THR A 204 -15.12 -10.28 7.94
CA THR A 204 -15.23 -11.29 6.89
C THR A 204 -16.55 -12.02 6.99
N HIS A 205 -17.34 -11.99 5.94
CA HIS A 205 -18.60 -12.70 5.85
C HIS A 205 -18.82 -13.25 4.44
N PRO A 206 -19.68 -14.27 4.26
CA PRO A 206 -20.20 -14.64 2.96
C PRO A 206 -20.95 -13.45 2.33
N VAL A 207 -20.92 -13.37 1.01
CA VAL A 207 -21.62 -12.32 0.24
C VAL A 207 -23.12 -12.29 0.57
N SER A 208 -23.75 -13.46 0.81
CA SER A 208 -25.15 -13.54 1.26
C SER A 208 -25.42 -12.74 2.52
N ARG A 209 -24.52 -12.81 3.52
CA ARG A 209 -24.67 -12.03 4.76
C ARG A 209 -24.45 -10.54 4.55
N TRP A 210 -23.50 -10.15 3.70
CA TRP A 210 -23.29 -8.76 3.34
C TRP A 210 -24.47 -8.15 2.58
N ARG A 211 -25.16 -8.95 1.73
CA ARG A 211 -26.40 -8.54 1.06
C ARG A 211 -27.53 -8.23 2.05
N ALA A 212 -27.66 -9.05 3.09
CA ALA A 212 -28.69 -8.86 4.13
C ALA A 212 -28.41 -7.64 5.03
N ALA A 213 -27.14 -7.28 5.25
CA ALA A 213 -26.75 -6.18 6.15
C ALA A 213 -25.55 -5.41 5.53
N ARG A 214 -25.81 -4.72 4.43
CA ARG A 214 -24.79 -3.96 3.70
C ARG A 214 -24.31 -2.75 4.52
N PRO A 215 -22.99 -2.64 4.83
CA PRO A 215 -22.45 -1.48 5.51
C PRO A 215 -22.30 -0.29 4.55
N ALA A 216 -22.38 0.92 5.08
CA ALA A 216 -21.85 2.11 4.43
C ALA A 216 -20.35 2.23 4.79
N ILE A 217 -19.49 2.21 3.79
CA ILE A 217 -18.04 2.35 3.98
C ILE A 217 -17.66 3.84 3.99
N GLY A 218 -18.25 4.60 3.09
CA GLY A 218 -17.94 6.01 2.91
C GLY A 218 -16.52 6.24 2.40
N LYS A 219 -15.91 7.35 2.83
CA LYS A 219 -14.58 7.79 2.38
C LYS A 219 -13.42 7.24 3.23
N ARG A 220 -13.59 6.09 3.81
CA ARG A 220 -12.57 5.46 4.65
C ARG A 220 -11.55 4.69 3.79
N PRO A 221 -10.23 4.76 4.08
CA PRO A 221 -9.26 3.88 3.45
C PRO A 221 -9.67 2.41 3.63
N THR A 222 -9.75 1.65 2.54
CA THR A 222 -10.32 0.30 2.57
C THR A 222 -9.56 -0.67 1.68
N VAL A 223 -9.30 -1.84 2.23
CA VAL A 223 -8.82 -3.03 1.49
C VAL A 223 -9.94 -4.06 1.44
N PHE A 224 -10.16 -4.62 0.27
CA PHE A 224 -11.13 -5.69 0.04
C PHE A 224 -10.39 -7.00 -0.27
N LEU A 225 -10.85 -8.10 0.34
CA LEU A 225 -10.29 -9.42 0.07
C LEU A 225 -11.43 -10.39 -0.25
N LEU A 226 -11.25 -11.20 -1.28
CA LEU A 226 -12.23 -12.15 -1.77
C LEU A 226 -11.62 -13.55 -1.81
N LEU A 227 -12.34 -14.53 -1.26
CA LEU A 227 -12.05 -15.95 -1.39
C LEU A 227 -13.32 -16.70 -1.80
N ALA A 228 -13.29 -17.32 -2.98
CA ALA A 228 -14.43 -18.10 -3.47
C ALA A 228 -14.65 -19.35 -2.60
N GLY A 229 -15.92 -19.58 -2.22
CA GLY A 229 -16.36 -20.76 -1.50
C GLY A 229 -16.57 -21.97 -2.42
#